data_590ec59de7ad35d071f85852bd97536f
#
_entry.id   590ec59de7ad35d071f85852bd97536f
#
_cell.length_a   1.000
_cell.length_b   1.000
_cell.length_c   1.000
_cell.angle_alpha   90.00
_cell.angle_beta   90.00
_cell.angle_gamma   90.00
#
_symmetry.space_group_name_H-M   'P 1'
#
loop_
_entity.id
_entity.type
_entity.pdbx_description
1 polymer ?
#
loop_
_entity_poly.entity_id
_entity_poly.type
_entity_poly.pdbx_seq_one_letter_code
_entity_poly.pdbx_strand_id
1 'polypeptide(L)'
;MGDGALPQSEGGQPATGPHGDVNGAPVIAVTGLKAEAWIAAGPRILALSGCGDVSGLARRLAAALTNEASAIISFGVAGGLAPGLAPGTRLVARSVVAEDGTRYYGDPVWSERLSCALGGAEIADIAGVDLPVSAPAERRALHLKTGALAADTESHVAARAAAARNLPFAAFRVVADPAHRQLPHAALLAMRPDGSIAVGAVLSSLVRDPRQVPQLMRTANDARAAFAALFRGRKMLDGALGFNDFRESLLDMPAEDVIGGPLPV
;
A
#
# COMPACT_ATOMS: atom_id res chain seq x y z
N MET A 1 22.36 46.79 64.06
CA MET A 1 23.44 46.39 63.18
C MET A 1 23.12 44.95 62.77
N GLY A 2 22.52 44.77 61.59
CA GLY A 2 22.20 43.48 61.07
C GLY A 2 22.10 43.61 59.53
N ASP A 3 23.18 43.18 58.90
CA ASP A 3 23.28 43.15 57.46
C ASP A 3 22.34 42.10 56.86
N GLY A 4 21.38 42.53 56.09
CA GLY A 4 20.50 41.68 55.34
C GLY A 4 21.02 41.49 53.92
N ALA A 5 21.69 40.36 53.65
CA ALA A 5 22.03 39.96 52.30
C ALA A 5 20.79 39.48 51.55
N LEU A 6 20.52 40.09 50.40
CA LEU A 6 19.51 39.64 49.43
C LEU A 6 19.98 38.38 48.70
N PRO A 7 19.15 37.36 48.49
CA PRO A 7 19.50 36.21 47.68
C PRO A 7 19.53 36.61 46.20
N GLN A 8 20.61 36.23 45.53
CA GLN A 8 20.77 36.35 44.07
C GLN A 8 19.82 35.40 43.37
N SER A 9 19.06 35.91 42.42
CA SER A 9 18.23 35.13 41.52
C SER A 9 19.09 34.28 40.57
N GLU A 10 19.11 32.98 40.78
CA GLU A 10 19.66 32.04 39.83
C GLU A 10 18.84 32.11 38.54
N GLY A 11 19.51 32.45 37.44
CA GLY A 11 18.97 32.44 36.09
C GLY A 11 18.59 31.01 35.70
N GLY A 12 17.31 30.73 35.72
CA GLY A 12 16.79 29.49 35.13
C GLY A 12 17.02 29.50 33.64
N GLN A 13 17.87 28.57 33.18
CA GLN A 13 17.94 28.21 31.75
C GLN A 13 16.55 27.78 31.29
N PRO A 14 16.08 28.22 30.10
CA PRO A 14 14.86 27.66 29.53
C PRO A 14 15.11 26.19 29.24
N ALA A 15 14.31 25.34 29.88
CA ALA A 15 14.25 23.91 29.55
C ALA A 15 13.93 23.76 28.04
N THR A 16 14.91 23.33 27.28
CA THR A 16 14.68 22.77 25.96
C THR A 16 13.86 21.49 26.15
N GLY A 17 12.53 21.63 26.16
CA GLY A 17 11.63 20.49 26.00
C GLY A 17 11.95 19.80 24.69
N PRO A 18 11.74 18.48 24.60
CA PRO A 18 11.94 17.78 23.35
C PRO A 18 11.06 18.48 22.29
N HIS A 19 11.68 18.90 21.20
CA HIS A 19 10.95 19.31 20.01
C HIS A 19 10.01 18.15 19.67
N GLY A 20 8.74 18.30 19.99
CA GLY A 20 7.71 17.37 19.52
C GLY A 20 7.77 17.42 18.01
N ASP A 21 8.16 16.28 17.41
CA ASP A 21 8.02 16.06 16.00
C ASP A 21 6.58 16.43 15.63
N VAL A 22 6.43 17.45 14.79
CA VAL A 22 5.15 17.80 14.16
C VAL A 22 4.92 16.69 13.14
N ASN A 23 4.63 15.47 13.63
CA ASN A 23 4.29 14.34 12.79
C ASN A 23 2.92 14.64 12.19
N GLY A 24 2.90 15.01 10.91
CA GLY A 24 1.68 15.03 10.14
C GLY A 24 0.94 13.68 10.26
N ALA A 25 -0.38 13.68 10.07
CA ALA A 25 -1.20 12.47 10.18
C ALA A 25 -0.63 11.33 9.30
N PRO A 26 -0.66 10.06 9.74
CA PRO A 26 -0.05 8.95 9.01
C PRO A 26 -0.77 8.65 7.70
N VAL A 27 -0.03 8.10 6.74
CA VAL A 27 -0.59 7.40 5.58
C VAL A 27 -1.01 5.99 6.01
N ILE A 28 -2.25 5.60 5.73
CA ILE A 28 -2.71 4.23 5.99
C ILE A 28 -2.33 3.35 4.80
N ALA A 29 -1.47 2.35 5.04
CA ALA A 29 -1.12 1.34 4.05
C ALA A 29 -1.98 0.09 4.24
N VAL A 30 -2.85 -0.19 3.28
CA VAL A 30 -3.70 -1.38 3.23
C VAL A 30 -2.99 -2.47 2.46
N THR A 31 -2.84 -3.64 3.07
CA THR A 31 -2.09 -4.77 2.52
C THR A 31 -2.89 -6.07 2.64
N GLY A 32 -2.58 -7.07 1.81
CA GLY A 32 -3.18 -8.40 1.88
C GLY A 32 -2.56 -9.25 2.99
N LEU A 33 -1.24 -9.27 3.06
CA LEU A 33 -0.48 -10.18 3.93
C LEU A 33 0.30 -9.43 5.02
N LYS A 34 0.57 -10.10 6.15
CA LYS A 34 1.43 -9.56 7.21
C LYS A 34 2.84 -9.22 6.71
N ALA A 35 3.37 -10.01 5.78
CA ALA A 35 4.67 -9.74 5.17
C ALA A 35 4.69 -8.43 4.38
N GLU A 36 3.60 -8.11 3.67
CA GLU A 36 3.46 -6.83 2.97
C GLU A 36 3.33 -5.67 3.94
N ALA A 37 2.58 -5.84 5.04
CA ALA A 37 2.45 -4.84 6.09
C ALA A 37 3.81 -4.54 6.74
N TRP A 38 4.62 -5.57 6.98
CA TRP A 38 5.99 -5.41 7.47
C TRP A 38 6.87 -4.65 6.46
N ILE A 39 6.75 -4.95 5.17
CA ILE A 39 7.49 -4.22 4.12
C ILE A 39 7.02 -2.76 4.03
N ALA A 40 5.71 -2.51 4.11
CA ALA A 40 5.14 -1.17 4.02
C ALA A 40 5.53 -0.28 5.21
N ALA A 41 5.75 -0.88 6.39
CA ALA A 41 5.96 -0.17 7.65
C ALA A 41 7.01 0.94 7.57
N GLY A 42 6.77 2.03 8.31
CA GLY A 42 7.65 3.19 8.40
C GLY A 42 7.13 4.21 9.41
N PRO A 43 7.91 5.25 9.72
CA PRO A 43 7.57 6.22 10.77
C PRO A 43 6.22 6.94 10.57
N ARG A 44 5.83 7.16 9.32
CA ARG A 44 4.58 7.84 8.93
C ARG A 44 3.55 6.90 8.31
N ILE A 45 3.68 5.60 8.54
CA ILE A 45 2.82 4.58 7.94
C ILE A 45 2.10 3.79 9.02
N LEU A 46 0.77 3.76 8.95
CA LEU A 46 -0.07 2.82 9.68
C LEU A 46 -0.44 1.67 8.74
N ALA A 47 0.24 0.53 8.87
CA ALA A 47 -0.01 -0.62 8.02
C ALA A 47 -1.14 -1.51 8.57
N LEU A 48 -2.14 -1.80 7.73
CA LEU A 48 -3.29 -2.67 8.03
C LEU A 48 -3.33 -3.82 7.04
N SER A 49 -3.35 -5.07 7.53
CA SER A 49 -3.44 -6.25 6.65
C SER A 49 -4.85 -6.83 6.61
N GLY A 50 -5.35 -7.10 5.39
CA GLY A 50 -6.68 -7.64 5.11
C GLY A 50 -6.78 -9.13 5.35
N CYS A 51 -5.78 -9.88 4.93
CA CYS A 51 -5.67 -11.33 5.14
C CYS A 51 -6.81 -12.14 4.52
N GLY A 52 -7.38 -11.68 3.40
CA GLY A 52 -8.50 -12.35 2.74
C GLY A 52 -9.87 -12.16 3.44
N ASP A 53 -9.93 -11.37 4.52
CA ASP A 53 -11.17 -10.97 5.18
C ASP A 53 -11.54 -9.54 4.78
N VAL A 54 -12.24 -9.39 3.68
CA VAL A 54 -12.68 -8.10 3.12
C VAL A 54 -13.52 -7.31 4.14
N SER A 55 -14.47 -7.98 4.80
CA SER A 55 -15.34 -7.35 5.80
C SER A 55 -14.59 -6.92 7.05
N GLY A 56 -13.67 -7.75 7.54
CA GLY A 56 -12.81 -7.43 8.67
C GLY A 56 -11.83 -6.31 8.35
N LEU A 57 -11.29 -6.30 7.13
CA LEU A 57 -10.44 -5.20 6.66
C LEU A 57 -11.22 -3.88 6.66
N ALA A 58 -12.44 -3.85 6.11
CA ALA A 58 -13.27 -2.66 6.08
C ALA A 58 -13.55 -2.13 7.49
N ARG A 59 -13.86 -3.02 8.46
CA ARG A 59 -14.06 -2.61 9.87
C ARG A 59 -12.78 -2.05 10.51
N ARG A 60 -11.62 -2.71 10.32
CA ARG A 60 -10.33 -2.22 10.86
C ARG A 60 -9.93 -0.89 10.23
N LEU A 61 -10.15 -0.73 8.94
CA LEU A 61 -9.88 0.52 8.24
C LEU A 61 -10.80 1.64 8.72
N ALA A 62 -12.09 1.37 8.88
CA ALA A 62 -13.04 2.33 9.45
C ALA A 62 -12.64 2.76 10.86
N ALA A 63 -12.20 1.83 11.71
CA ALA A 63 -11.70 2.14 13.07
C ALA A 63 -10.41 2.96 13.03
N ALA A 64 -9.47 2.66 12.14
CA ALA A 64 -8.24 3.44 11.97
C ALA A 64 -8.51 4.87 11.49
N LEU A 65 -9.54 5.06 10.67
CA LEU A 65 -9.97 6.35 10.13
C LEU A 65 -10.79 7.20 11.12
N THR A 66 -11.03 6.75 12.36
CA THR A 66 -11.53 7.61 13.44
C THR A 66 -10.48 8.60 13.91
N ASN A 67 -9.20 8.28 13.73
CA ASN A 67 -8.08 9.18 13.91
C ASN A 67 -7.76 9.91 12.59
N GLU A 68 -6.98 10.97 12.68
CA GLU A 68 -6.52 11.69 11.48
C GLU A 68 -5.63 10.79 10.64
N ALA A 69 -5.88 10.77 9.33
CA ALA A 69 -5.07 10.14 8.32
C ALA A 69 -4.84 11.10 7.16
N SER A 70 -3.63 11.17 6.63
CA SER A 70 -3.30 12.06 5.50
C SER A 70 -3.78 11.48 4.18
N ALA A 71 -3.68 10.16 4.00
CA ALA A 71 -3.97 9.47 2.75
C ALA A 71 -4.12 7.96 2.97
N ILE A 72 -4.59 7.25 1.96
CA ILE A 72 -4.67 5.79 1.96
C ILE A 72 -3.94 5.23 0.73
N ILE A 73 -3.07 4.25 0.94
CA ILE A 73 -2.44 3.50 -0.16
C ILE A 73 -2.76 2.01 -0.04
N SER A 74 -3.12 1.38 -1.16
CA SER A 74 -3.15 -0.06 -1.27
C SER A 74 -1.77 -0.54 -1.71
N PHE A 75 -1.11 -1.36 -0.88
CA PHE A 75 0.30 -1.74 -1.06
C PHE A 75 0.48 -3.25 -0.95
N GLY A 76 1.07 -3.89 -1.95
CA GLY A 76 1.30 -5.32 -1.92
C GLY A 76 1.45 -5.99 -3.29
N VAL A 77 1.19 -7.30 -3.32
CA VAL A 77 1.20 -8.08 -4.55
C VAL A 77 -0.21 -8.21 -5.16
N ALA A 78 -0.28 -8.59 -6.43
CA ALA A 78 -1.52 -8.81 -7.17
C ALA A 78 -1.36 -9.96 -8.15
N GLY A 79 -2.44 -10.65 -8.51
CA GLY A 79 -2.47 -11.61 -9.60
C GLY A 79 -2.57 -10.92 -10.96
N GLY A 80 -1.71 -11.30 -11.92
CA GLY A 80 -1.77 -10.78 -13.29
C GLY A 80 -3.04 -11.21 -14.02
N LEU A 81 -3.68 -10.27 -14.72
CA LEU A 81 -4.83 -10.51 -15.58
C LEU A 81 -4.48 -10.38 -17.07
N ALA A 82 -3.67 -9.38 -17.41
CA ALA A 82 -3.25 -9.14 -18.77
C ALA A 82 -2.19 -10.17 -19.24
N PRO A 83 -2.23 -10.59 -20.51
CA PRO A 83 -1.18 -11.41 -21.09
C PRO A 83 0.18 -10.73 -21.04
N GLY A 84 1.24 -11.50 -20.84
CA GLY A 84 2.63 -10.99 -20.95
C GLY A 84 3.19 -10.36 -19.68
N LEU A 85 2.39 -10.11 -18.65
CA LEU A 85 2.91 -9.61 -17.37
C LEU A 85 3.73 -10.69 -16.65
N ALA A 86 4.98 -10.36 -16.33
CA ALA A 86 5.87 -11.24 -15.60
C ALA A 86 5.76 -11.01 -14.08
N PRO A 87 6.04 -12.04 -13.25
CA PRO A 87 6.20 -11.85 -11.81
C PRO A 87 7.27 -10.81 -11.51
N GLY A 88 6.97 -9.89 -10.60
CA GLY A 88 7.84 -8.76 -10.27
C GLY A 88 7.56 -7.48 -11.08
N THR A 89 6.65 -7.50 -12.07
CA THR A 89 6.19 -6.28 -12.75
C THR A 89 5.52 -5.35 -11.74
N ARG A 90 5.93 -4.08 -11.74
CA ARG A 90 5.44 -3.04 -10.84
C ARG A 90 4.32 -2.26 -11.52
N LEU A 91 3.19 -2.13 -10.84
CA LEU A 91 2.01 -1.43 -11.29
C LEU A 91 1.62 -0.34 -10.28
N VAL A 92 1.27 0.83 -10.78
CA VAL A 92 0.63 1.90 -10.00
C VAL A 92 -0.79 2.07 -10.53
N ALA A 93 -1.77 2.14 -9.64
CA ALA A 93 -3.15 2.26 -10.09
C ALA A 93 -3.46 3.65 -10.65
N ARG A 94 -3.93 3.70 -11.90
CA ARG A 94 -4.70 4.82 -12.41
C ARG A 94 -6.07 4.84 -11.76
N SER A 95 -6.70 3.68 -11.69
CA SER A 95 -7.96 3.46 -10.99
C SER A 95 -8.07 2.02 -10.49
N VAL A 96 -8.95 1.84 -9.51
CA VAL A 96 -9.41 0.53 -9.04
C VAL A 96 -10.83 0.31 -9.50
N VAL A 97 -11.09 -0.81 -10.19
CA VAL A 97 -12.41 -1.20 -10.67
C VAL A 97 -12.95 -2.27 -9.72
N ALA A 98 -13.98 -1.95 -8.95
CA ALA A 98 -14.65 -2.89 -8.06
C ALA A 98 -15.56 -3.87 -8.82
N GLU A 99 -16.00 -4.96 -8.17
CA GLU A 99 -16.84 -5.99 -8.80
C GLU A 99 -18.18 -5.48 -9.33
N ASP A 100 -18.76 -4.47 -8.65
CA ASP A 100 -19.98 -3.79 -9.06
C ASP A 100 -19.79 -2.83 -10.26
N GLY A 101 -18.57 -2.72 -10.78
CA GLY A 101 -18.20 -1.83 -11.87
C GLY A 101 -17.85 -0.42 -11.43
N THR A 102 -17.98 -0.08 -10.14
CA THR A 102 -17.58 1.23 -9.62
C THR A 102 -16.08 1.43 -9.82
N ARG A 103 -15.70 2.61 -10.34
CA ARG A 103 -14.31 2.97 -10.60
C ARG A 103 -13.87 4.06 -9.64
N TYR A 104 -12.83 3.76 -8.87
CA TYR A 104 -12.18 4.69 -7.93
C TYR A 104 -10.83 5.12 -8.52
N TYR A 105 -10.67 6.40 -8.79
CA TYR A 105 -9.43 6.93 -9.35
C TYR A 105 -8.39 7.15 -8.26
N GLY A 106 -7.15 6.82 -8.58
CA GLY A 106 -6.00 7.24 -7.77
C GLY A 106 -5.75 8.74 -7.87
N ASP A 107 -5.13 9.30 -6.85
CA ASP A 107 -4.61 10.66 -6.92
C ASP A 107 -3.57 10.74 -8.05
N PRO A 108 -3.78 11.59 -9.08
CA PRO A 108 -2.93 11.57 -10.27
C PRO A 108 -1.50 12.03 -9.96
N VAL A 109 -1.32 12.99 -9.06
CA VAL A 109 -0.01 13.53 -8.70
C VAL A 109 0.79 12.49 -7.91
N TRP A 110 0.14 11.83 -6.96
CA TRP A 110 0.77 10.75 -6.19
C TRP A 110 1.08 9.53 -7.06
N SER A 111 0.16 9.12 -7.94
CA SER A 111 0.37 8.00 -8.86
C SER A 111 1.55 8.24 -9.81
N GLU A 112 1.69 9.46 -10.33
CA GLU A 112 2.82 9.81 -11.20
C GLU A 112 4.14 9.81 -10.42
N ARG A 113 4.17 10.37 -9.21
CA ARG A 113 5.35 10.32 -8.33
C ARG A 113 5.76 8.88 -8.00
N LEU A 114 4.79 8.02 -7.67
CA LEU A 114 5.04 6.60 -7.44
C LEU A 114 5.64 5.95 -8.67
N SER A 115 5.06 6.17 -9.86
CA SER A 115 5.58 5.61 -11.11
C SER A 115 7.03 6.02 -11.36
N CYS A 116 7.32 7.31 -11.26
CA CYS A 116 8.68 7.85 -11.45
C CYS A 116 9.65 7.30 -10.40
N ALA A 117 9.32 7.38 -9.12
CA ALA A 117 10.17 6.90 -8.03
C ALA A 117 10.45 5.39 -8.13
N LEU A 118 9.49 4.61 -8.63
CA LEU A 118 9.63 3.18 -8.85
C LEU A 118 10.33 2.82 -10.17
N GLY A 119 10.96 3.79 -10.84
CA GLY A 119 11.73 3.56 -12.06
C GLY A 119 10.85 3.28 -13.28
N GLY A 120 9.74 3.98 -13.42
CA GLY A 120 8.79 3.85 -14.52
C GLY A 120 7.85 2.65 -14.32
N ALA A 121 7.28 2.49 -13.12
CA ALA A 121 6.20 1.51 -12.91
C ALA A 121 5.01 1.84 -13.80
N GLU A 122 4.38 0.83 -14.39
CA GLU A 122 3.28 1.01 -15.33
C GLU A 122 2.03 1.54 -14.60
N ILE A 123 1.47 2.65 -15.09
CA ILE A 123 0.20 3.20 -14.58
C ILE A 123 -0.95 2.51 -15.30
N ALA A 124 -1.74 1.73 -14.56
CA ALA A 124 -2.77 0.85 -15.11
C ALA A 124 -4.01 0.76 -14.22
N ASP A 125 -5.09 0.21 -14.77
CA ASP A 125 -6.27 -0.13 -13.96
C ASP A 125 -6.04 -1.45 -13.23
N ILE A 126 -6.51 -1.55 -11.98
CA ILE A 126 -6.45 -2.73 -11.13
C ILE A 126 -7.88 -3.15 -10.79
N ALA A 127 -8.19 -4.45 -10.89
CA ALA A 127 -9.47 -4.98 -10.46
C ALA A 127 -9.42 -5.32 -8.97
N GLY A 128 -10.34 -4.74 -8.20
CA GLY A 128 -10.56 -5.09 -6.80
C GLY A 128 -11.67 -6.13 -6.70
N VAL A 129 -11.35 -7.30 -6.16
CA VAL A 129 -12.26 -8.45 -6.06
C VAL A 129 -12.36 -8.97 -4.64
N ASP A 130 -13.49 -9.55 -4.25
CA ASP A 130 -13.67 -10.08 -2.90
C ASP A 130 -12.94 -11.42 -2.69
N LEU A 131 -12.76 -12.19 -3.78
CA LEU A 131 -12.10 -13.49 -3.74
C LEU A 131 -10.97 -13.57 -4.79
N PRO A 132 -9.85 -14.24 -4.46
CA PRO A 132 -8.75 -14.42 -5.40
C PRO A 132 -9.18 -15.13 -6.69
N VAL A 133 -8.86 -14.55 -7.86
CA VAL A 133 -9.11 -15.13 -9.15
C VAL A 133 -7.98 -16.11 -9.50
N SER A 134 -8.27 -17.42 -9.50
CA SER A 134 -7.26 -18.46 -9.63
C SER A 134 -7.15 -19.07 -11.03
N ALA A 135 -8.28 -19.18 -11.76
CA ALA A 135 -8.33 -19.82 -13.05
C ALA A 135 -7.96 -18.86 -14.20
N PRO A 136 -7.13 -19.28 -15.18
CA PRO A 136 -6.75 -18.43 -16.30
C PRO A 136 -7.94 -17.91 -17.12
N ALA A 137 -9.01 -18.72 -17.27
CA ALA A 137 -10.22 -18.30 -17.99
C ALA A 137 -10.95 -17.16 -17.26
N GLU A 138 -11.07 -17.23 -15.93
CA GLU A 138 -11.65 -16.17 -15.09
C GLU A 138 -10.83 -14.89 -15.15
N ARG A 139 -9.50 -15.00 -15.07
CA ARG A 139 -8.57 -13.85 -15.20
C ARG A 139 -8.75 -13.16 -16.55
N ARG A 140 -8.81 -13.94 -17.63
CA ARG A 140 -9.06 -13.40 -18.97
C ARG A 140 -10.42 -12.71 -19.06
N ALA A 141 -11.46 -13.31 -18.52
CA ALA A 141 -12.81 -12.72 -18.51
C ALA A 141 -12.83 -11.41 -17.73
N LEU A 142 -12.18 -11.36 -16.56
CA LEU A 142 -12.08 -10.16 -15.74
C LEU A 142 -11.28 -9.06 -16.45
N HIS A 143 -10.15 -9.41 -17.09
CA HIS A 143 -9.38 -8.48 -17.92
C HIS A 143 -10.22 -7.87 -19.03
N LEU A 144 -10.92 -8.69 -19.79
CA LEU A 144 -11.78 -8.22 -20.90
C LEU A 144 -12.93 -7.35 -20.41
N LYS A 145 -13.50 -7.65 -19.23
CA LYS A 145 -14.61 -6.89 -18.63
C LYS A 145 -14.15 -5.52 -18.10
N THR A 146 -12.98 -5.46 -17.47
CA THR A 146 -12.56 -4.28 -16.69
C THR A 146 -11.46 -3.45 -17.37
N GLY A 147 -10.68 -4.05 -18.27
CA GLY A 147 -9.45 -3.50 -18.81
C GLY A 147 -8.27 -3.53 -17.80
N ALA A 148 -8.50 -4.06 -16.59
CA ALA A 148 -7.48 -4.10 -15.54
C ALA A 148 -6.33 -5.05 -15.89
N LEU A 149 -5.10 -4.66 -15.56
CA LEU A 149 -3.91 -5.46 -15.82
C LEU A 149 -3.65 -6.50 -14.72
N ALA A 150 -4.09 -6.24 -13.50
CA ALA A 150 -3.95 -7.13 -12.35
C ALA A 150 -5.18 -7.06 -11.45
N ALA A 151 -5.31 -8.02 -10.52
CA ALA A 151 -6.38 -8.07 -9.54
C ALA A 151 -5.83 -8.35 -8.13
N ASP A 152 -6.46 -7.77 -7.13
CA ASP A 152 -6.20 -8.03 -5.71
C ASP A 152 -7.50 -7.93 -4.89
N THR A 153 -7.42 -8.30 -3.61
CA THR A 153 -8.58 -8.38 -2.72
C THR A 153 -8.73 -7.19 -1.77
N GLU A 154 -7.85 -6.21 -1.79
CA GLU A 154 -7.83 -5.10 -0.83
C GLU A 154 -8.00 -3.72 -1.46
N SER A 155 -7.58 -3.53 -2.72
CA SER A 155 -7.54 -2.20 -3.34
C SER A 155 -8.91 -1.54 -3.41
N HIS A 156 -9.98 -2.28 -3.69
CA HIS A 156 -11.33 -1.72 -3.74
C HIS A 156 -11.85 -1.29 -2.36
N VAL A 157 -11.45 -2.00 -1.29
CA VAL A 157 -11.79 -1.63 0.09
C VAL A 157 -11.08 -0.33 0.47
N ALA A 158 -9.78 -0.25 0.17
CA ALA A 158 -8.96 0.93 0.43
C ALA A 158 -9.48 2.16 -0.34
N ALA A 159 -9.74 1.98 -1.64
CA ALA A 159 -10.23 3.04 -2.53
C ALA A 159 -11.61 3.55 -2.12
N ARG A 160 -12.53 2.64 -1.78
CA ARG A 160 -13.87 2.99 -1.26
C ARG A 160 -13.80 3.80 0.03
N ALA A 161 -12.93 3.38 0.96
CA ALA A 161 -12.76 4.09 2.23
C ALA A 161 -12.15 5.48 2.04
N ALA A 162 -11.18 5.63 1.14
CA ALA A 162 -10.59 6.91 0.78
C ALA A 162 -11.63 7.85 0.16
N ALA A 163 -12.41 7.37 -0.81
CA ALA A 163 -13.48 8.13 -1.45
C ALA A 163 -14.53 8.61 -0.44
N ALA A 164 -14.95 7.74 0.50
CA ALA A 164 -15.93 8.09 1.53
C ALA A 164 -15.43 9.18 2.52
N ARG A 165 -14.13 9.43 2.59
CA ARG A 165 -13.50 10.43 3.47
C ARG A 165 -12.84 11.58 2.71
N ASN A 166 -12.97 11.61 1.38
CA ASN A 166 -12.27 12.57 0.51
C ASN A 166 -10.75 12.62 0.78
N LEU A 167 -10.16 11.45 1.06
CA LEU A 167 -8.71 11.31 1.24
C LEU A 167 -8.03 10.96 -0.09
N PRO A 168 -6.81 11.47 -0.32
CA PRO A 168 -5.97 11.01 -1.42
C PRO A 168 -5.79 9.48 -1.37
N PHE A 169 -5.85 8.86 -2.54
CA PHE A 169 -5.71 7.41 -2.70
C PHE A 169 -4.66 7.08 -3.75
N ALA A 170 -3.85 6.06 -3.47
CA ALA A 170 -3.00 5.43 -4.47
C ALA A 170 -2.99 3.91 -4.29
N ALA A 171 -2.51 3.17 -5.30
CA ALA A 171 -2.19 1.77 -5.12
C ALA A 171 -0.89 1.43 -5.84
N PHE A 172 0.00 0.73 -5.13
CA PHE A 172 1.21 0.13 -5.68
C PHE A 172 1.14 -1.37 -5.53
N ARG A 173 1.11 -2.07 -6.67
CA ARG A 173 1.00 -3.53 -6.73
C ARG A 173 2.14 -4.12 -7.55
N VAL A 174 2.59 -5.31 -7.15
CA VAL A 174 3.59 -6.08 -7.88
C VAL A 174 2.96 -7.41 -8.31
N VAL A 175 3.07 -7.74 -9.58
CA VAL A 175 2.51 -8.98 -10.12
C VAL A 175 3.21 -10.18 -9.47
N ALA A 176 2.44 -11.04 -8.78
CA ALA A 176 2.94 -12.23 -8.11
C ALA A 176 2.90 -13.48 -9.01
N ASP A 177 1.89 -13.57 -9.86
CA ASP A 177 1.68 -14.70 -10.73
C ASP A 177 1.07 -14.27 -12.07
N PRO A 178 1.54 -14.82 -13.20
CA PRO A 178 1.10 -14.41 -14.52
C PRO A 178 -0.30 -14.94 -14.86
N ALA A 179 -1.02 -14.24 -15.74
CA ALA A 179 -2.41 -14.52 -16.10
C ALA A 179 -2.68 -15.94 -16.60
N HIS A 180 -1.72 -16.55 -17.30
CA HIS A 180 -1.85 -17.88 -17.88
C HIS A 180 -1.63 -19.02 -16.89
N ARG A 181 -1.20 -18.71 -15.64
CA ARG A 181 -0.88 -19.74 -14.64
C ARG A 181 -2.04 -19.94 -13.68
N GLN A 182 -2.48 -21.17 -13.56
CA GLN A 182 -3.43 -21.57 -12.53
C GLN A 182 -2.71 -21.65 -11.18
N LEU A 183 -3.30 -21.07 -10.15
CA LEU A 183 -2.80 -21.22 -8.78
C LEU A 183 -3.07 -22.66 -8.31
N PRO A 184 -2.05 -23.37 -7.77
CA PRO A 184 -2.27 -24.69 -7.23
C PRO A 184 -3.17 -24.62 -6.00
N HIS A 185 -3.98 -25.67 -5.78
CA HIS A 185 -4.89 -25.73 -4.65
C HIS A 185 -4.17 -25.56 -3.31
N ALA A 186 -2.97 -26.14 -3.20
CA ALA A 186 -2.10 -25.95 -2.04
C ALA A 186 -1.77 -24.49 -1.74
N ALA A 187 -1.60 -23.63 -2.77
CA ALA A 187 -1.32 -22.21 -2.58
C ALA A 187 -2.56 -21.44 -2.09
N LEU A 188 -3.75 -21.83 -2.54
CA LEU A 188 -5.01 -21.24 -2.06
C LEU A 188 -5.29 -21.60 -0.61
N LEU A 189 -4.99 -22.83 -0.19
CA LEU A 189 -5.10 -23.30 1.21
C LEU A 189 -4.02 -22.68 2.12
N ALA A 190 -2.96 -22.14 1.54
CA ALA A 190 -1.85 -21.57 2.31
C ALA A 190 -2.23 -20.28 3.05
N MET A 191 -3.18 -19.51 2.54
CA MET A 191 -3.56 -18.21 3.13
C MET A 191 -4.55 -18.42 4.29
N ARG A 192 -4.15 -17.98 5.48
CA ARG A 192 -5.03 -17.94 6.66
C ARG A 192 -5.74 -16.59 6.76
N PRO A 193 -6.90 -16.53 7.41
CA PRO A 193 -7.61 -15.27 7.67
C PRO A 193 -6.80 -14.25 8.50
N ASP A 194 -5.75 -14.71 9.19
CA ASP A 194 -4.85 -13.84 9.96
C ASP A 194 -3.62 -13.34 9.15
N GLY A 195 -3.54 -13.65 7.84
CA GLY A 195 -2.45 -13.27 6.94
C GLY A 195 -1.15 -14.04 7.13
N SER A 196 -1.17 -15.11 7.90
CA SER A 196 -0.07 -16.07 8.01
C SER A 196 -0.20 -17.17 6.96
N ILE A 197 0.92 -17.86 6.70
CA ILE A 197 0.93 -19.00 5.78
C ILE A 197 0.70 -20.29 6.57
N ALA A 198 -0.33 -21.06 6.16
CA ALA A 198 -0.66 -22.35 6.73
C ALA A 198 0.26 -23.46 6.19
N VAL A 199 1.53 -23.51 6.62
CA VAL A 199 2.52 -24.50 6.14
C VAL A 199 2.01 -25.94 6.28
N GLY A 200 1.33 -26.27 7.37
CA GLY A 200 0.76 -27.60 7.59
C GLY A 200 -0.33 -27.97 6.56
N ALA A 201 -1.17 -27.01 6.13
CA ALA A 201 -2.17 -27.24 5.08
C ALA A 201 -1.51 -27.50 3.71
N VAL A 202 -0.45 -26.75 3.40
CA VAL A 202 0.36 -26.95 2.18
C VAL A 202 0.97 -28.35 2.17
N LEU A 203 1.64 -28.74 3.26
CA LEU A 203 2.25 -30.07 3.39
C LEU A 203 1.21 -31.19 3.28
N SER A 204 0.07 -31.04 3.95
CA SER A 204 -1.04 -32.00 3.86
C SER A 204 -1.58 -32.14 2.43
N SER A 205 -1.69 -31.03 1.69
CA SER A 205 -2.10 -31.04 0.28
C SER A 205 -1.08 -31.75 -0.61
N LEU A 206 0.22 -31.51 -0.37
CA LEU A 206 1.31 -32.18 -1.13
C LEU A 206 1.39 -33.68 -0.86
N VAL A 207 1.13 -34.12 0.36
CA VAL A 207 1.08 -35.56 0.68
C VAL A 207 -0.08 -36.24 -0.06
N ARG A 208 -1.22 -35.56 -0.22
CA ARG A 208 -2.40 -36.10 -0.93
C ARG A 208 -2.19 -36.10 -2.46
N ASP A 209 -1.49 -35.11 -3.00
CA ASP A 209 -1.20 -35.00 -4.42
C ASP A 209 0.21 -34.44 -4.67
N PRO A 210 1.24 -35.32 -4.71
CA PRO A 210 2.62 -34.92 -4.96
C PRO A 210 2.85 -34.27 -6.34
N ARG A 211 1.93 -34.45 -7.30
CA ARG A 211 2.03 -33.88 -8.65
C ARG A 211 1.95 -32.36 -8.63
N GLN A 212 1.45 -31.77 -7.55
CA GLN A 212 1.42 -30.31 -7.36
C GLN A 212 2.80 -29.69 -7.07
N VAL A 213 3.81 -30.50 -6.66
CA VAL A 213 5.13 -30.00 -6.25
C VAL A 213 5.78 -29.09 -7.31
N PRO A 214 5.90 -29.47 -8.61
CA PRO A 214 6.54 -28.61 -9.61
C PRO A 214 5.79 -27.27 -9.81
N GLN A 215 4.45 -27.30 -9.75
CA GLN A 215 3.63 -26.10 -9.89
C GLN A 215 3.76 -25.20 -8.66
N LEU A 216 3.77 -25.77 -7.47
CA LEU A 216 3.96 -25.03 -6.22
C LEU A 216 5.35 -24.37 -6.18
N MET A 217 6.41 -25.06 -6.63
CA MET A 217 7.75 -24.47 -6.70
C MET A 217 7.81 -23.29 -7.68
N ARG A 218 7.15 -23.39 -8.83
CA ARG A 218 7.04 -22.27 -9.76
C ARG A 218 6.30 -21.09 -9.11
N THR A 219 5.16 -21.33 -8.48
CA THR A 219 4.40 -20.29 -7.76
C THR A 219 5.24 -19.67 -6.64
N ALA A 220 6.01 -20.46 -5.90
CA ALA A 220 6.90 -19.94 -4.85
C ALA A 220 8.03 -19.07 -5.43
N ASN A 221 8.62 -19.45 -6.58
CA ASN A 221 9.63 -18.64 -7.24
C ASN A 221 9.05 -17.31 -7.77
N ASP A 222 7.85 -17.36 -8.34
CA ASP A 222 7.15 -16.17 -8.80
C ASP A 222 6.84 -15.22 -7.63
N ALA A 223 6.29 -15.75 -6.54
CA ALA A 223 6.03 -14.99 -5.32
C ALA A 223 7.33 -14.37 -4.76
N ARG A 224 8.43 -15.14 -4.74
CA ARG A 224 9.75 -14.63 -4.32
C ARG A 224 10.21 -13.45 -5.18
N ALA A 225 10.05 -13.53 -6.50
CA ALA A 225 10.38 -12.45 -7.42
C ALA A 225 9.53 -11.20 -7.14
N ALA A 226 8.22 -11.39 -6.91
CA ALA A 226 7.30 -10.31 -6.58
C ALA A 226 7.63 -9.64 -5.24
N PHE A 227 7.84 -10.41 -4.18
CA PHE A 227 8.22 -9.85 -2.88
C PHE A 227 9.58 -9.15 -2.90
N ALA A 228 10.55 -9.67 -3.67
CA ALA A 228 11.83 -8.99 -3.87
C ALA A 228 11.65 -7.66 -4.63
N ALA A 229 10.76 -7.60 -5.61
CA ALA A 229 10.44 -6.37 -6.33
C ALA A 229 9.67 -5.38 -5.44
N LEU A 230 8.72 -5.86 -4.62
CA LEU A 230 7.97 -5.06 -3.66
C LEU A 230 8.90 -4.43 -2.60
N PHE A 231 9.82 -5.22 -2.05
CA PHE A 231 10.80 -4.75 -1.08
C PHE A 231 11.77 -3.71 -1.67
N ARG A 232 12.24 -3.94 -2.92
CA ARG A 232 13.06 -2.95 -3.63
C ARG A 232 12.25 -1.68 -3.90
N GLY A 233 11.00 -1.81 -4.34
CA GLY A 233 10.10 -0.67 -4.54
C GLY A 233 9.92 0.14 -3.26
N ARG A 234 9.67 -0.52 -2.12
CA ARG A 234 9.56 0.18 -0.82
C ARG A 234 10.80 0.98 -0.46
N LYS A 235 12.00 0.46 -0.77
CA LYS A 235 13.27 1.17 -0.52
C LYS A 235 13.49 2.39 -1.44
N MET A 236 12.82 2.44 -2.58
CA MET A 236 12.87 3.58 -3.51
C MET A 236 11.90 4.69 -3.11
N LEU A 237 10.96 4.38 -2.22
CA LEU A 237 9.97 5.33 -1.70
C LEU A 237 10.43 5.88 -0.35
N ASP A 238 10.07 7.13 -0.09
CA ASP A 238 10.33 7.81 1.19
C ASP A 238 9.53 7.24 2.37
N GLY A 239 9.62 7.90 3.53
CA GLY A 239 8.94 7.50 4.76
C GLY A 239 7.42 7.48 4.69
N ALA A 240 6.82 8.22 3.74
CA ALA A 240 5.37 8.33 3.53
C ALA A 240 4.88 7.62 2.26
N LEU A 241 5.66 6.67 1.71
CA LEU A 241 5.33 5.93 0.48
C LEU A 241 5.06 6.87 -0.72
N GLY A 242 5.90 7.89 -0.91
CA GLY A 242 5.79 8.85 -2.00
C GLY A 242 4.65 9.86 -1.83
N PHE A 243 3.90 9.80 -0.74
CA PHE A 243 2.91 10.82 -0.42
C PHE A 243 3.59 12.05 0.18
N ASN A 244 3.31 13.21 -0.43
CA ASN A 244 3.77 14.49 0.10
C ASN A 244 2.54 15.33 0.44
N ASP A 245 2.38 15.65 1.72
CA ASP A 245 1.30 16.53 2.14
C ASP A 245 1.63 17.95 1.68
N PHE A 246 0.80 18.52 0.81
CA PHE A 246 0.98 19.90 0.32
C PHE A 246 1.00 20.92 1.46
N ARG A 247 0.39 20.62 2.59
CA ARG A 247 0.42 21.48 3.77
C ARG A 247 1.83 21.61 4.35
N GLU A 248 2.61 20.51 4.37
CA GLU A 248 4.01 20.55 4.79
C GLU A 248 4.89 21.31 3.78
N SER A 249 4.68 21.11 2.46
CA SER A 249 5.44 21.84 1.43
C SER A 249 5.21 23.34 1.44
N LEU A 250 4.02 23.80 1.82
CA LEU A 250 3.72 25.23 1.96
C LEU A 250 4.35 25.85 3.21
N LEU A 251 4.55 25.06 4.28
CA LEU A 251 5.21 25.52 5.50
C LEU A 251 6.74 25.59 5.34
N ASP A 252 7.30 24.75 4.46
CA ASP A 252 8.73 24.73 4.15
C ASP A 252 9.13 25.71 3.04
N MET A 253 8.17 26.37 2.38
CA MET A 253 8.48 27.42 1.40
C MET A 253 9.01 28.67 2.12
N PRO A 254 10.16 29.22 1.70
CA PRO A 254 10.63 30.49 2.22
C PRO A 254 9.53 31.56 2.03
N ALA A 255 9.28 32.37 3.05
CA ALA A 255 8.23 33.39 3.03
C ALA A 255 8.37 34.39 1.84
N GLU A 256 9.53 34.46 1.21
CA GLU A 256 9.83 35.28 0.06
C GLU A 256 9.16 34.78 -1.24
N ASP A 257 8.87 33.47 -1.35
CA ASP A 257 8.23 32.90 -2.54
C ASP A 257 6.70 32.96 -2.50
N VAL A 258 6.11 33.31 -1.34
CA VAL A 258 4.65 33.42 -1.15
C VAL A 258 4.08 34.76 -1.54
N ILE A 259 4.91 35.81 -1.61
CA ILE A 259 4.51 37.16 -2.02
C ILE A 259 4.97 37.32 -3.46
N GLY A 260 4.06 37.18 -4.41
CA GLY A 260 4.30 37.48 -5.81
C GLY A 260 4.86 38.89 -5.92
N GLY A 261 6.08 39.05 -6.45
CA GLY A 261 6.69 40.31 -6.76
C GLY A 261 5.75 41.16 -7.64
N PRO A 262 5.89 42.51 -7.64
CA PRO A 262 5.04 43.38 -8.43
C PRO A 262 5.18 43.02 -9.91
N LEU A 263 4.03 42.87 -10.59
CA LEU A 263 3.98 42.66 -12.04
C LEU A 263 4.76 43.79 -12.73
N PRO A 264 5.61 43.49 -13.72
CA PRO A 264 6.28 44.51 -14.50
C PRO A 264 5.23 45.35 -15.24
N VAL A 265 5.34 46.65 -15.12
CA VAL A 265 4.52 47.67 -15.81
C VAL A 265 4.95 47.74 -17.28
#